data_d167e2833cb28295c66f3d1193bd51cf
#
_entry.id   d167e2833cb28295c66f3d1193bd51cf
#
_cell.length_a   1.000
_cell.length_b   1.000
_cell.length_c   1.000
_cell.angle_alpha   90.00
_cell.angle_beta   90.00
_cell.angle_gamma   90.00
#
_symmetry.space_group_name_H-M   'P 1'
#
loop_
_entity.id
_entity.type
_entity.pdbx_description
1 polymer ?
#
loop_
_entity_poly.entity_id
_entity_poly.type
_entity_poly.pdbx_seq_one_letter_code
_entity_poly.pdbx_strand_id
1 'polypeptide(L)'
;MSVNYQDLYYFIKVVEKGSLVAAAKYLDIPTSTLSRRMQAFEQELGYKLIHRSAKKFGLTESGQRFYSSLSGVITELETRVEDVNSELSSLSGDIKVTAPVSFGHYYVKEWVFEFMEQNPKISVEMFLSNENVDLVKNSIDIAFRLGEVTLNDWVSRSLFDSAMVMCAKPSLIEQFGEPRTPEDLARLPLIVLKRTAFWRFHDRDGHAVTYTPKAHLRTDEIMFAKEAVKRGIGAACLPRYVVNNALESGEIRSLLDDWSLQSKPVQIMYPHRESLPVKTRAFIDFVIDKVRESGY
;
A
#
# COMPACT_ATOMS: atom_id res chain seq x y z
N MET A 1 -3.25 23.56 37.55
CA MET A 1 -4.68 23.27 37.38
C MET A 1 -4.78 22.39 36.12
N SER A 2 -5.13 21.13 36.28
CA SER A 2 -5.30 20.24 35.13
C SER A 2 -6.78 20.19 34.79
N VAL A 3 -7.20 20.84 33.72
CA VAL A 3 -8.59 20.83 33.30
C VAL A 3 -8.90 19.49 32.63
N ASN A 4 -9.94 18.78 33.12
CA ASN A 4 -10.42 17.58 32.44
C ASN A 4 -11.17 17.97 31.17
N TYR A 5 -10.57 17.68 30.01
CA TYR A 5 -11.12 18.05 28.68
C TYR A 5 -12.46 17.37 28.37
N GLN A 6 -12.70 16.18 28.90
CA GLN A 6 -13.98 15.51 28.71
C GLN A 6 -15.11 16.21 29.51
N ASP A 7 -14.83 16.70 30.72
CA ASP A 7 -15.81 17.44 31.49
C ASP A 7 -16.05 18.84 30.92
N LEU A 8 -15.02 19.47 30.36
CA LEU A 8 -15.16 20.68 29.55
C LEU A 8 -16.10 20.43 28.35
N TYR A 9 -15.87 19.37 27.59
CA TYR A 9 -16.71 18.98 26.47
C TYR A 9 -18.17 18.78 26.89
N TYR A 10 -18.38 18.04 27.98
CA TYR A 10 -19.71 17.84 28.53
C TYR A 10 -20.39 19.15 28.93
N PHE A 11 -19.67 20.09 29.55
CA PHE A 11 -20.20 21.40 29.86
C PHE A 11 -20.67 22.16 28.64
N ILE A 12 -19.85 22.22 27.60
CA ILE A 12 -20.21 22.88 26.31
C ILE A 12 -21.50 22.25 25.74
N LYS A 13 -21.58 20.91 25.68
CA LYS A 13 -22.78 20.22 25.18
C LYS A 13 -24.01 20.43 26.08
N VAL A 14 -23.86 20.55 27.38
CA VAL A 14 -24.97 20.89 28.28
C VAL A 14 -25.53 22.29 27.97
N VAL A 15 -24.66 23.24 27.70
CA VAL A 15 -25.08 24.61 27.29
C VAL A 15 -25.76 24.61 25.94
N GLU A 16 -25.17 23.98 24.94
CA GLU A 16 -25.71 23.88 23.57
C GLU A 16 -27.11 23.20 23.52
N LYS A 17 -27.28 22.13 24.31
CA LYS A 17 -28.56 21.39 24.34
C LYS A 17 -29.58 22.00 25.32
N GLY A 18 -29.21 23.02 26.07
CA GLY A 18 -30.08 23.78 26.93
C GLY A 18 -30.59 23.01 28.19
N SER A 19 -30.16 21.79 28.40
CA SER A 19 -30.47 21.00 29.60
C SER A 19 -29.56 19.80 29.81
N LEU A 20 -29.38 19.37 31.06
CA LEU A 20 -28.65 18.13 31.38
C LEU A 20 -29.29 16.87 30.78
N VAL A 21 -30.63 16.84 30.68
CA VAL A 21 -31.36 15.68 30.12
C VAL A 21 -31.11 15.58 28.60
N ALA A 22 -31.26 16.69 27.88
CA ALA A 22 -31.01 16.72 26.44
C ALA A 22 -29.54 16.43 26.09
N ALA A 23 -28.62 16.98 26.86
CA ALA A 23 -27.19 16.71 26.69
C ALA A 23 -26.83 15.24 26.97
N ALA A 24 -27.36 14.66 28.06
CA ALA A 24 -27.15 13.26 28.40
C ALA A 24 -27.64 12.31 27.29
N LYS A 25 -28.81 12.61 26.72
CA LYS A 25 -29.33 11.86 25.57
C LYS A 25 -28.43 12.00 24.33
N TYR A 26 -27.93 13.20 24.05
CA TYR A 26 -27.00 13.44 22.92
C TYR A 26 -25.67 12.71 23.10
N LEU A 27 -25.16 12.68 24.34
CA LEU A 27 -23.88 12.07 24.71
C LEU A 27 -23.97 10.55 24.93
N ASP A 28 -25.16 9.98 24.85
CA ASP A 28 -25.44 8.56 25.14
C ASP A 28 -24.95 8.10 26.52
N ILE A 29 -25.16 8.93 27.54
CA ILE A 29 -24.80 8.62 28.93
C ILE A 29 -25.97 8.88 29.88
N PRO A 30 -26.01 8.19 31.05
CA PRO A 30 -27.03 8.46 32.04
C PRO A 30 -27.00 9.93 32.57
N THR A 31 -28.16 10.56 32.69
CA THR A 31 -28.25 11.94 33.22
C THR A 31 -27.64 12.09 34.62
N SER A 32 -27.73 11.07 35.46
CA SER A 32 -27.12 11.05 36.80
C SER A 32 -25.57 11.10 36.70
N THR A 33 -25.00 10.39 35.71
CA THR A 33 -23.56 10.41 35.46
C THR A 33 -23.10 11.79 35.00
N LEU A 34 -23.79 12.37 34.01
CA LEU A 34 -23.49 13.72 33.54
C LEU A 34 -23.61 14.77 34.65
N SER A 35 -24.68 14.71 35.46
CA SER A 35 -24.88 15.62 36.57
C SER A 35 -23.75 15.54 37.62
N ARG A 36 -23.30 14.31 37.94
CA ARG A 36 -22.19 14.10 38.88
C ARG A 36 -20.87 14.63 38.31
N ARG A 37 -20.60 14.39 37.05
CA ARG A 37 -19.39 14.91 36.38
C ARG A 37 -19.38 16.43 36.32
N MET A 38 -20.50 17.08 36.02
CA MET A 38 -20.61 18.53 36.06
C MET A 38 -20.39 19.10 37.45
N GLN A 39 -20.83 18.39 38.53
CA GLN A 39 -20.54 18.81 39.89
C GLN A 39 -19.06 18.73 40.23
N ALA A 40 -18.42 17.61 39.85
CA ALA A 40 -16.99 17.41 40.09
C ALA A 40 -16.17 18.46 39.34
N PHE A 41 -16.52 18.76 38.07
CA PHE A 41 -15.87 19.77 37.25
C PHE A 41 -15.97 21.19 37.88
N GLU A 42 -17.14 21.60 38.34
CA GLU A 42 -17.33 22.86 39.07
C GLU A 42 -16.52 22.92 40.36
N GLN A 43 -16.39 21.80 41.07
CA GLN A 43 -15.55 21.70 42.29
C GLN A 43 -14.07 21.84 41.96
N GLU A 44 -13.61 21.19 40.88
CA GLU A 44 -12.21 21.30 40.45
C GLU A 44 -11.86 22.74 40.00
N LEU A 45 -12.78 23.42 39.33
CA LEU A 45 -12.61 24.82 38.93
C LEU A 45 -12.71 25.81 40.11
N GLY A 46 -13.38 25.42 41.22
CA GLY A 46 -13.59 26.27 42.37
C GLY A 46 -14.74 27.25 42.24
N TYR A 47 -15.54 27.21 41.16
CA TYR A 47 -16.71 28.06 40.97
C TYR A 47 -17.81 27.35 40.19
N LYS A 48 -19.07 27.86 40.33
CA LYS A 48 -20.23 27.32 39.66
C LYS A 48 -20.32 27.86 38.25
N LEU A 49 -20.66 26.96 37.30
CA LEU A 49 -20.88 27.28 35.89
C LEU A 49 -22.38 27.33 35.55
N ILE A 50 -23.19 26.53 36.26
CA ILE A 50 -24.62 26.34 35.98
C ILE A 50 -25.44 26.70 37.20
N HIS A 51 -26.53 27.47 37.02
CA HIS A 51 -27.54 27.65 38.00
C HIS A 51 -28.45 26.42 38.11
N ARG A 52 -28.49 25.80 39.26
CA ARG A 52 -29.37 24.64 39.53
C ARG A 52 -30.69 25.07 40.15
N SER A 53 -31.55 25.72 39.40
CA SER A 53 -32.89 25.96 39.88
C SER A 53 -33.86 24.96 39.20
N ALA A 54 -34.81 24.43 39.97
CA ALA A 54 -35.78 23.44 39.45
C ALA A 54 -36.67 23.95 38.33
N LYS A 55 -36.63 25.25 37.99
CA LYS A 55 -37.51 25.90 37.01
C LYS A 55 -36.83 26.39 35.73
N LYS A 56 -35.53 26.60 35.70
CA LYS A 56 -34.78 27.05 34.51
C LYS A 56 -33.33 26.63 34.51
N PHE A 57 -32.88 26.07 33.40
CA PHE A 57 -31.45 25.93 33.12
C PHE A 57 -30.88 27.32 32.79
N GLY A 58 -29.76 27.67 33.39
CA GLY A 58 -29.07 28.93 33.12
C GLY A 58 -27.59 28.88 33.49
N LEU A 59 -26.79 29.72 32.84
CA LEU A 59 -25.38 29.87 33.15
C LEU A 59 -25.17 30.92 34.25
N THR A 60 -24.18 30.70 35.11
CA THR A 60 -23.62 31.76 35.94
C THR A 60 -22.82 32.75 35.06
N GLU A 61 -22.43 33.91 35.59
CA GLU A 61 -21.53 34.84 34.90
C GLU A 61 -20.20 34.15 34.51
N SER A 62 -19.63 33.37 35.44
CA SER A 62 -18.45 32.56 35.21
C SER A 62 -18.69 31.50 34.10
N GLY A 63 -19.86 30.83 34.13
CA GLY A 63 -20.25 29.87 33.12
C GLY A 63 -20.39 30.51 31.73
N GLN A 64 -20.95 31.71 31.64
CA GLN A 64 -21.09 32.44 30.38
C GLN A 64 -19.73 32.81 29.80
N ARG A 65 -18.83 33.33 30.64
CA ARG A 65 -17.44 33.67 30.21
C ARG A 65 -16.70 32.41 29.76
N PHE A 66 -16.79 31.34 30.50
CA PHE A 66 -16.13 30.07 30.22
C PHE A 66 -16.63 29.46 28.92
N TYR A 67 -17.95 29.45 28.69
CA TYR A 67 -18.56 29.01 27.42
C TYR A 67 -18.12 29.87 26.25
N SER A 68 -18.22 31.20 26.34
CA SER A 68 -17.85 32.12 25.24
C SER A 68 -16.40 32.02 24.83
N SER A 69 -15.51 31.70 25.80
CA SER A 69 -14.08 31.57 25.53
C SER A 69 -13.69 30.24 24.88
N LEU A 70 -14.46 29.16 25.14
CA LEU A 70 -14.01 27.80 24.80
C LEU A 70 -14.93 27.06 23.82
N SER A 71 -16.18 27.50 23.63
CA SER A 71 -17.12 26.84 22.71
C SER A 71 -16.59 26.81 21.27
N GLY A 72 -16.00 27.91 20.78
CA GLY A 72 -15.41 27.98 19.44
C GLY A 72 -14.27 26.98 19.22
N VAL A 73 -13.43 26.80 20.25
CA VAL A 73 -12.30 25.84 20.18
C VAL A 73 -12.82 24.40 20.10
N ILE A 74 -13.84 24.07 20.88
CA ILE A 74 -14.45 22.73 20.86
C ILE A 74 -15.14 22.48 19.51
N THR A 75 -15.89 23.44 18.98
CA THR A 75 -16.53 23.33 17.65
C THR A 75 -15.49 23.16 16.55
N GLU A 76 -14.40 23.92 16.57
CA GLU A 76 -13.32 23.76 15.61
C GLU A 76 -12.69 22.35 15.69
N LEU A 77 -12.44 21.85 16.90
CA LEU A 77 -11.93 20.49 17.10
C LEU A 77 -12.88 19.44 16.53
N GLU A 78 -14.20 19.55 16.80
CA GLU A 78 -15.22 18.65 16.25
C GLU A 78 -15.19 18.67 14.71
N THR A 79 -15.19 19.85 14.11
CA THR A 79 -15.12 20.00 12.66
C THR A 79 -13.87 19.35 12.08
N ARG A 80 -12.70 19.55 12.69
CA ARG A 80 -11.46 18.91 12.25
C ARG A 80 -11.49 17.40 12.35
N VAL A 81 -12.08 16.86 13.42
CA VAL A 81 -12.26 15.41 13.57
C VAL A 81 -13.23 14.87 12.52
N GLU A 82 -14.33 15.59 12.23
CA GLU A 82 -15.28 15.24 11.19
C GLU A 82 -14.63 15.29 9.79
N ASP A 83 -13.83 16.30 9.49
CA ASP A 83 -13.07 16.44 8.24
C ASP A 83 -12.16 15.22 8.03
N VAL A 84 -11.35 14.86 9.04
CA VAL A 84 -10.48 13.68 8.97
C VAL A 84 -11.27 12.39 8.78
N ASN A 85 -12.38 12.20 9.50
CA ASN A 85 -13.24 11.02 9.32
C ASN A 85 -13.90 10.98 7.95
N SER A 86 -14.28 12.13 7.41
CA SER A 86 -14.84 12.30 6.08
C SER A 86 -13.80 11.95 4.99
N GLU A 87 -12.56 12.41 5.14
CA GLU A 87 -11.45 12.05 4.24
C GLU A 87 -11.18 10.53 4.26
N LEU A 88 -11.16 9.91 5.45
CA LEU A 88 -10.94 8.47 5.60
C LEU A 88 -12.09 7.63 5.03
N SER A 89 -13.31 8.17 5.01
CA SER A 89 -14.52 7.49 4.51
C SER A 89 -14.85 7.83 3.06
N SER A 90 -14.16 8.79 2.44
CA SER A 90 -14.41 9.21 1.07
C SER A 90 -13.50 8.52 0.06
N LEU A 91 -13.97 8.37 -1.19
CA LEU A 91 -13.18 7.91 -2.31
C LEU A 91 -12.45 9.11 -2.96
N SER A 92 -11.58 9.75 -2.17
CA SER A 92 -10.81 10.95 -2.58
C SER A 92 -9.50 11.06 -1.82
N GLY A 93 -8.57 11.90 -2.32
CA GLY A 93 -7.27 12.18 -1.72
C GLY A 93 -6.13 11.32 -2.26
N ASP A 94 -4.97 11.32 -1.59
CA ASP A 94 -3.73 10.76 -2.09
C ASP A 94 -3.58 9.27 -1.72
N ILE A 95 -3.06 8.46 -2.65
CA ILE A 95 -2.64 7.07 -2.45
C ILE A 95 -1.16 6.96 -2.83
N LYS A 96 -0.32 6.50 -1.92
CA LYS A 96 1.10 6.26 -2.16
C LYS A 96 1.36 4.81 -2.51
N VAL A 97 1.82 4.57 -3.73
CA VAL A 97 2.05 3.24 -4.29
C VAL A 97 3.52 3.03 -4.61
N THR A 98 4.06 1.86 -4.30
CA THR A 98 5.41 1.48 -4.74
C THR A 98 5.40 0.15 -5.50
N ALA A 99 6.26 0.05 -6.52
CA ALA A 99 6.45 -1.16 -7.29
C ALA A 99 7.89 -1.29 -7.81
N PRO A 100 8.36 -2.51 -8.16
CA PRO A 100 9.57 -2.67 -8.95
C PRO A 100 9.44 -1.96 -10.31
N VAL A 101 10.54 -1.37 -10.79
CA VAL A 101 10.54 -0.49 -11.97
C VAL A 101 9.85 -1.12 -13.17
N SER A 102 10.30 -2.30 -13.60
CA SER A 102 9.74 -2.98 -14.77
C SER A 102 8.27 -3.38 -14.55
N PHE A 103 7.91 -3.88 -13.37
CA PHE A 103 6.52 -4.26 -13.04
C PHE A 103 5.59 -3.03 -13.04
N GLY A 104 6.07 -1.91 -12.51
CA GLY A 104 5.38 -0.63 -12.57
C GLY A 104 5.05 -0.21 -14.00
N HIS A 105 6.02 -0.32 -14.91
CA HIS A 105 5.85 0.05 -16.32
C HIS A 105 4.98 -0.90 -17.14
N TYR A 106 4.96 -2.20 -16.83
CA TYR A 106 4.20 -3.18 -17.62
C TYR A 106 2.78 -3.40 -17.13
N TYR A 107 2.53 -3.29 -15.80
CA TYR A 107 1.23 -3.60 -15.21
C TYR A 107 0.65 -2.43 -14.41
N VAL A 108 1.39 -1.94 -13.39
CA VAL A 108 0.81 -1.04 -12.40
C VAL A 108 0.37 0.30 -13.01
N LYS A 109 1.10 0.80 -14.03
CA LYS A 109 0.75 2.05 -14.71
C LYS A 109 -0.66 2.02 -15.30
N GLU A 110 -1.05 0.93 -15.97
CA GLU A 110 -2.36 0.79 -16.58
C GLU A 110 -3.45 0.74 -15.51
N TRP A 111 -3.22 -0.03 -14.43
CA TRP A 111 -4.15 -0.08 -13.30
C TRP A 111 -4.32 1.27 -12.61
N VAL A 112 -3.22 2.01 -12.43
CA VAL A 112 -3.25 3.35 -11.83
C VAL A 112 -4.00 4.32 -12.73
N PHE A 113 -3.68 4.35 -14.03
CA PHE A 113 -4.30 5.30 -14.96
C PHE A 113 -5.80 5.05 -15.10
N GLU A 114 -6.21 3.80 -15.29
CA GLU A 114 -7.63 3.46 -15.40
C GLU A 114 -8.38 3.73 -14.10
N PHE A 115 -7.78 3.43 -12.94
CA PHE A 115 -8.39 3.75 -11.66
C PHE A 115 -8.56 5.25 -11.44
N MET A 116 -7.57 6.06 -11.81
CA MET A 116 -7.66 7.53 -11.72
C MET A 116 -8.69 8.12 -12.69
N GLU A 117 -8.81 7.58 -13.90
CA GLU A 117 -9.86 7.97 -14.86
C GLU A 117 -11.26 7.74 -14.30
N GLN A 118 -11.48 6.62 -13.60
CA GLN A 118 -12.74 6.28 -12.95
C GLN A 118 -12.97 7.07 -11.66
N ASN A 119 -11.90 7.58 -11.02
CA ASN A 119 -11.94 8.24 -9.72
C ASN A 119 -11.18 9.59 -9.74
N PRO A 120 -11.72 10.63 -10.38
CA PRO A 120 -11.00 11.89 -10.64
C PRO A 120 -10.65 12.71 -9.38
N LYS A 121 -11.16 12.33 -8.20
CA LYS A 121 -10.81 12.93 -6.90
C LYS A 121 -9.64 12.22 -6.22
N ILE A 122 -9.08 11.16 -6.83
CA ILE A 122 -7.91 10.44 -6.33
C ILE A 122 -6.66 10.99 -6.99
N SER A 123 -5.63 11.25 -6.18
CA SER A 123 -4.26 11.48 -6.61
C SER A 123 -3.42 10.25 -6.28
N VAL A 124 -2.47 9.90 -7.14
CA VAL A 124 -1.55 8.78 -6.88
C VAL A 124 -0.11 9.28 -6.92
N GLU A 125 0.62 9.01 -5.84
CA GLU A 125 2.07 9.21 -5.79
C GLU A 125 2.76 7.86 -6.01
N MET A 126 3.47 7.72 -7.14
CA MET A 126 4.04 6.45 -7.58
C MET A 126 5.55 6.40 -7.40
N PHE A 127 6.04 5.45 -6.59
CA PHE A 127 7.47 5.20 -6.36
C PHE A 127 7.91 3.92 -7.06
N LEU A 128 8.69 4.04 -8.11
CA LEU A 128 9.29 2.89 -8.80
C LEU A 128 10.71 2.66 -8.31
N SER A 129 10.94 1.52 -7.68
CA SER A 129 12.26 1.18 -7.14
C SER A 129 12.50 -0.33 -7.13
N ASN A 130 13.68 -0.76 -7.58
CA ASN A 130 14.15 -2.13 -7.46
C ASN A 130 14.79 -2.40 -6.09
N GLU A 131 14.93 -1.39 -5.24
CA GLU A 131 15.44 -1.53 -3.89
C GLU A 131 14.32 -1.75 -2.87
N ASN A 132 14.70 -2.23 -1.68
CA ASN A 132 13.75 -2.33 -0.57
C ASN A 132 13.48 -0.93 -0.02
N VAL A 133 12.34 -0.40 -0.38
CA VAL A 133 11.83 0.86 0.17
C VAL A 133 11.30 0.58 1.56
N ASP A 134 11.70 1.40 2.54
CA ASP A 134 11.08 1.38 3.86
C ASP A 134 9.65 1.92 3.74
N LEU A 135 8.68 1.00 3.81
CA LEU A 135 7.28 1.29 3.53
C LEU A 135 6.66 2.21 4.60
N VAL A 136 7.07 2.04 5.85
CA VAL A 136 6.56 2.82 6.99
C VAL A 136 7.11 4.25 6.96
N LYS A 137 8.43 4.40 6.84
CA LYS A 137 9.09 5.71 6.80
C LYS A 137 8.60 6.58 5.62
N ASN A 138 8.30 5.95 4.49
CA ASN A 138 7.82 6.64 3.30
C ASN A 138 6.29 6.76 3.26
N SER A 139 5.58 6.32 4.30
CA SER A 139 4.11 6.37 4.39
C SER A 139 3.44 5.72 3.18
N ILE A 140 3.96 4.58 2.74
CA ILE A 140 3.40 3.84 1.60
C ILE A 140 2.08 3.20 2.00
N ASP A 141 1.05 3.37 1.16
CA ASP A 141 -0.26 2.74 1.35
C ASP A 141 -0.35 1.36 0.70
N ILE A 142 0.29 1.21 -0.48
CA ILE A 142 0.25 -0.03 -1.26
C ILE A 142 1.63 -0.31 -1.86
N ALA A 143 2.09 -1.55 -1.72
CA ALA A 143 3.34 -2.01 -2.30
C ALA A 143 3.10 -3.24 -3.19
N PHE A 144 3.61 -3.21 -4.42
CA PHE A 144 3.75 -4.40 -5.24
C PHE A 144 5.13 -4.99 -5.05
N ARG A 145 5.21 -6.32 -4.92
CA ARG A 145 6.50 -7.03 -4.75
C ARG A 145 6.50 -8.33 -5.54
N LEU A 146 7.68 -8.72 -5.99
CA LEU A 146 7.93 -9.99 -6.68
C LEU A 146 8.81 -10.90 -5.82
N GLY A 147 8.41 -12.16 -5.70
CA GLY A 147 9.05 -13.14 -4.82
C GLY A 147 8.40 -13.17 -3.44
N GLU A 148 8.91 -14.04 -2.58
CA GLU A 148 8.44 -14.17 -1.20
C GLU A 148 8.93 -12.98 -0.37
N VAL A 149 8.01 -12.17 0.11
CA VAL A 149 8.26 -11.05 1.01
C VAL A 149 7.32 -11.17 2.18
N THR A 150 7.88 -11.22 3.38
CA THR A 150 7.11 -11.22 4.62
C THR A 150 7.46 -9.97 5.43
N LEU A 151 6.45 -9.17 5.76
CA LEU A 151 6.56 -8.04 6.66
C LEU A 151 5.53 -8.22 7.78
N ASN A 152 5.96 -8.14 9.03
CA ASN A 152 5.14 -8.52 10.19
C ASN A 152 3.83 -7.72 10.32
N ASP A 153 3.82 -6.46 9.90
CA ASP A 153 2.66 -5.56 10.06
C ASP A 153 1.93 -5.28 8.73
N TRP A 154 2.16 -6.13 7.71
CA TRP A 154 1.57 -5.97 6.39
C TRP A 154 0.80 -7.22 5.97
N VAL A 155 -0.36 -7.00 5.37
CA VAL A 155 -1.10 -8.04 4.66
C VAL A 155 -0.48 -8.20 3.28
N SER A 156 -0.19 -9.44 2.90
CA SER A 156 0.25 -9.80 1.56
C SER A 156 -0.80 -10.66 0.87
N ARG A 157 -1.19 -10.28 -0.34
CA ARG A 157 -2.08 -11.08 -1.21
C ARG A 157 -1.36 -11.41 -2.50
N SER A 158 -1.34 -12.70 -2.85
CA SER A 158 -0.84 -13.14 -4.16
C SER A 158 -1.82 -12.70 -5.24
N LEU A 159 -1.29 -12.14 -6.33
CA LEU A 159 -2.04 -11.76 -7.52
C LEU A 159 -1.93 -12.85 -8.60
N PHE A 160 -0.70 -13.18 -8.99
CA PHE A 160 -0.38 -14.23 -9.97
C PHE A 160 1.10 -14.58 -9.89
N ASP A 161 1.51 -15.62 -10.61
CA ASP A 161 2.90 -16.03 -10.71
C ASP A 161 3.55 -15.48 -11.98
N SER A 162 4.62 -14.69 -11.83
CA SER A 162 5.40 -14.18 -12.95
C SER A 162 6.33 -15.27 -13.48
N ALA A 163 6.01 -15.78 -14.67
CA ALA A 163 6.87 -16.72 -15.38
C ALA A 163 8.21 -16.10 -15.74
N MET A 164 9.27 -16.87 -15.58
CA MET A 164 10.63 -16.51 -15.97
C MET A 164 11.01 -17.27 -17.25
N VAL A 165 11.86 -16.67 -18.09
CA VAL A 165 12.38 -17.30 -19.30
C VAL A 165 13.88 -17.04 -19.41
N MET A 166 14.65 -18.09 -19.76
CA MET A 166 16.01 -17.94 -20.20
C MET A 166 15.99 -17.54 -21.67
N CYS A 167 16.67 -16.48 -22.05
CA CYS A 167 16.63 -15.97 -23.41
C CYS A 167 17.97 -15.40 -23.87
N ALA A 168 18.18 -15.45 -25.18
CA ALA A 168 19.37 -14.91 -25.85
C ALA A 168 19.04 -14.42 -27.27
N LYS A 169 19.92 -13.62 -27.85
CA LYS A 169 19.87 -13.28 -29.27
C LYS A 169 20.22 -14.50 -30.12
N PRO A 170 19.58 -14.76 -31.30
CA PRO A 170 19.88 -15.89 -32.16
C PRO A 170 21.36 -15.99 -32.53
N SER A 171 22.02 -14.87 -32.86
CA SER A 171 23.44 -14.86 -33.19
C SER A 171 24.37 -15.33 -32.07
N LEU A 172 23.98 -15.15 -30.82
CA LEU A 172 24.73 -15.67 -29.68
C LEU A 172 24.65 -17.19 -29.61
N ILE A 173 23.47 -17.75 -29.93
CA ILE A 173 23.24 -19.20 -29.96
C ILE A 173 24.03 -19.82 -31.11
N GLU A 174 24.10 -19.17 -32.25
CA GLU A 174 24.92 -19.61 -33.43
C GLU A 174 26.39 -19.66 -33.06
N GLN A 175 26.89 -18.68 -32.30
CA GLN A 175 28.30 -18.58 -31.92
C GLN A 175 28.72 -19.60 -30.85
N PHE A 176 27.88 -19.84 -29.81
CA PHE A 176 28.26 -20.63 -28.65
C PHE A 176 27.56 -22.00 -28.58
N GLY A 177 26.64 -22.28 -29.50
CA GLY A 177 25.79 -23.47 -29.48
C GLY A 177 24.56 -23.32 -28.62
N GLU A 178 23.52 -24.07 -28.97
CA GLU A 178 22.26 -24.09 -28.21
C GLU A 178 22.41 -24.93 -26.92
N PRO A 179 22.17 -24.35 -25.72
CA PRO A 179 22.23 -25.11 -24.46
C PRO A 179 21.02 -26.06 -24.37
N ARG A 180 21.27 -27.31 -23.97
CA ARG A 180 20.25 -28.35 -23.77
C ARG A 180 19.99 -28.64 -22.29
N THR A 181 20.98 -28.34 -21.45
CA THR A 181 20.86 -28.47 -19.99
C THR A 181 21.28 -27.18 -19.29
N PRO A 182 20.87 -26.95 -18.02
CA PRO A 182 21.30 -25.78 -17.26
C PRO A 182 22.81 -25.62 -17.17
N GLU A 183 23.57 -26.73 -17.11
CA GLU A 183 25.05 -26.75 -17.05
C GLU A 183 25.66 -26.19 -18.35
N ASP A 184 25.01 -26.34 -19.48
CA ASP A 184 25.47 -25.82 -20.76
C ASP A 184 25.55 -24.28 -20.79
N LEU A 185 24.82 -23.61 -19.89
CA LEU A 185 24.88 -22.16 -19.72
C LEU A 185 26.30 -21.67 -19.37
N ALA A 186 27.13 -22.52 -18.83
CA ALA A 186 28.54 -22.20 -18.54
C ALA A 186 29.35 -21.78 -19.80
N ARG A 187 28.89 -22.16 -21.00
CA ARG A 187 29.56 -21.81 -22.26
C ARG A 187 29.16 -20.41 -22.77
N LEU A 188 28.07 -19.85 -22.26
CA LEU A 188 27.53 -18.57 -22.73
C LEU A 188 27.98 -17.42 -21.83
N PRO A 189 28.22 -16.22 -22.37
CA PRO A 189 28.27 -15.03 -21.55
C PRO A 189 26.87 -14.80 -20.92
N LEU A 190 26.84 -14.61 -19.60
CA LEU A 190 25.57 -14.48 -18.86
C LEU A 190 25.38 -13.07 -18.32
N ILE A 191 24.17 -12.56 -18.47
CA ILE A 191 23.72 -11.31 -17.85
C ILE A 191 22.93 -11.68 -16.60
N VAL A 192 23.39 -11.23 -15.45
CA VAL A 192 22.85 -11.64 -14.14
C VAL A 192 22.32 -10.43 -13.39
N LEU A 193 21.07 -10.50 -12.94
CA LEU A 193 20.49 -9.47 -12.09
C LEU A 193 21.15 -9.50 -10.70
N LYS A 194 21.46 -8.34 -10.13
CA LYS A 194 22.24 -8.15 -8.92
C LYS A 194 21.76 -9.01 -7.71
N ARG A 195 20.44 -9.21 -7.60
CA ARG A 195 19.83 -9.99 -6.50
C ARG A 195 19.66 -11.48 -6.80
N THR A 196 20.15 -11.96 -7.95
CA THR A 196 20.07 -13.36 -8.34
C THR A 196 21.29 -14.09 -7.81
N ALA A 197 21.10 -14.97 -6.84
CA ALA A 197 22.16 -15.86 -6.35
C ALA A 197 22.27 -17.13 -7.21
N PHE A 198 21.14 -17.64 -7.67
CA PHE A 198 21.04 -18.86 -8.48
C PHE A 198 19.78 -18.82 -9.33
N TRP A 199 19.73 -19.66 -10.36
CA TRP A 199 18.55 -20.01 -11.11
C TRP A 199 18.14 -21.45 -10.78
N ARG A 200 16.84 -21.68 -10.56
CA ARG A 200 16.31 -23.02 -10.30
C ARG A 200 15.49 -23.46 -11.49
N PHE A 201 15.94 -24.55 -12.10
CA PHE A 201 15.27 -25.19 -13.21
C PHE A 201 14.60 -26.48 -12.75
N HIS A 202 13.52 -26.88 -13.40
CA HIS A 202 12.88 -28.17 -13.21
C HIS A 202 12.74 -28.84 -14.59
N ASP A 203 13.12 -30.11 -14.65
CA ASP A 203 12.91 -30.91 -15.87
C ASP A 203 11.41 -31.30 -15.99
N ARG A 204 11.10 -32.07 -17.05
CA ARG A 204 9.74 -32.56 -17.29
C ARG A 204 9.23 -33.55 -16.24
N ASP A 205 10.13 -34.21 -15.52
CA ASP A 205 9.83 -35.15 -14.46
C ASP A 205 9.76 -34.46 -13.08
N GLY A 206 10.02 -33.15 -13.02
CA GLY A 206 9.95 -32.32 -11.81
C GLY A 206 11.25 -32.30 -10.98
N HIS A 207 12.34 -32.90 -11.47
CA HIS A 207 13.63 -32.86 -10.76
C HIS A 207 14.21 -31.43 -10.84
N ALA A 208 14.62 -30.91 -9.70
CA ALA A 208 15.15 -29.55 -9.60
C ALA A 208 16.66 -29.53 -9.81
N VAL A 209 17.12 -28.65 -10.68
CA VAL A 209 18.54 -28.32 -10.88
C VAL A 209 18.77 -26.85 -10.50
N THR A 210 19.75 -26.62 -9.63
CA THR A 210 20.13 -25.27 -9.22
C THR A 210 21.44 -24.88 -9.92
N TYR A 211 21.40 -23.80 -10.70
CA TYR A 211 22.55 -23.27 -11.42
C TYR A 211 22.99 -21.93 -10.85
N THR A 212 24.27 -21.80 -10.50
CA THR A 212 24.87 -20.55 -10.02
C THR A 212 25.55 -19.83 -11.19
N PRO A 213 24.97 -18.72 -11.70
CA PRO A 213 25.51 -18.07 -12.88
C PRO A 213 26.80 -17.29 -12.60
N LYS A 214 27.82 -17.45 -13.47
CA LYS A 214 28.99 -16.57 -13.52
C LYS A 214 28.66 -15.39 -14.45
N ALA A 215 28.50 -14.20 -13.86
CA ALA A 215 28.14 -13.03 -14.64
C ALA A 215 29.25 -12.53 -15.55
N HIS A 216 28.95 -12.38 -16.84
CA HIS A 216 29.69 -11.56 -17.79
C HIS A 216 29.30 -10.08 -17.63
N LEU A 217 27.99 -9.81 -17.49
CA LEU A 217 27.43 -8.50 -17.15
C LEU A 217 26.54 -8.63 -15.92
N ARG A 218 26.66 -7.70 -14.96
CA ARG A 218 25.79 -7.64 -13.79
C ARG A 218 25.09 -6.28 -13.74
N THR A 219 23.76 -6.31 -13.58
CA THR A 219 22.93 -5.10 -13.45
C THR A 219 21.84 -5.32 -12.40
N ASP A 220 21.27 -4.24 -11.89
CA ASP A 220 20.09 -4.26 -11.00
C ASP A 220 18.81 -3.86 -11.72
N GLU A 221 18.91 -3.53 -13.02
CA GLU A 221 17.79 -3.03 -13.81
C GLU A 221 17.46 -4.01 -14.96
N ILE A 222 16.19 -4.45 -14.99
CA ILE A 222 15.71 -5.49 -15.89
C ILE A 222 15.66 -5.00 -17.35
N MET A 223 15.28 -3.74 -17.60
CA MET A 223 15.22 -3.19 -18.95
C MET A 223 16.62 -3.05 -19.56
N PHE A 224 17.62 -2.70 -18.74
CA PHE A 224 19.01 -2.70 -19.17
C PHE A 224 19.47 -4.13 -19.55
N ALA A 225 19.11 -5.12 -18.75
CA ALA A 225 19.41 -6.53 -19.05
C ALA A 225 18.74 -6.97 -20.37
N LYS A 226 17.47 -6.61 -20.60
CA LYS A 226 16.75 -6.88 -21.87
C LYS A 226 17.49 -6.29 -23.08
N GLU A 227 17.89 -5.03 -23.00
CA GLU A 227 18.62 -4.40 -24.10
C GLU A 227 19.99 -5.05 -24.35
N ALA A 228 20.67 -5.49 -23.29
CA ALA A 228 21.93 -6.23 -23.44
C ALA A 228 21.71 -7.59 -24.11
N VAL A 229 20.62 -8.32 -23.80
CA VAL A 229 20.24 -9.56 -24.51
C VAL A 229 19.98 -9.29 -26.00
N LYS A 230 19.19 -8.27 -26.32
CA LYS A 230 18.88 -7.87 -27.72
C LYS A 230 20.13 -7.53 -28.53
N ARG A 231 21.14 -6.98 -27.88
CA ARG A 231 22.44 -6.69 -28.51
C ARG A 231 23.37 -7.91 -28.63
N GLY A 232 23.00 -9.06 -28.02
CA GLY A 232 23.83 -10.26 -28.03
C GLY A 232 25.00 -10.21 -27.05
N ILE A 233 24.96 -9.36 -26.03
CA ILE A 233 26.01 -9.28 -24.99
C ILE A 233 26.04 -10.56 -24.12
N GLY A 234 24.89 -11.24 -24.00
CA GLY A 234 24.80 -12.48 -23.25
C GLY A 234 23.37 -13.01 -23.17
N ALA A 235 23.23 -14.19 -22.57
CA ALA A 235 21.93 -14.78 -22.21
C ALA A 235 21.51 -14.32 -20.82
N ALA A 236 20.19 -14.18 -20.57
CA ALA A 236 19.63 -13.77 -19.30
C ALA A 236 18.36 -14.54 -18.94
N CYS A 237 18.13 -14.72 -17.64
CA CYS A 237 16.86 -15.14 -17.10
C CYS A 237 16.04 -13.89 -16.74
N LEU A 238 14.97 -13.64 -17.49
CA LEU A 238 14.13 -12.44 -17.37
C LEU A 238 12.65 -12.82 -17.21
N PRO A 239 11.83 -11.94 -16.58
CA PRO A 239 10.38 -12.12 -16.57
C PRO A 239 9.82 -12.16 -18.00
N ARG A 240 8.97 -13.14 -18.31
CA ARG A 240 8.40 -13.32 -19.64
C ARG A 240 7.67 -12.06 -20.13
N TYR A 241 6.93 -11.37 -19.24
CA TYR A 241 6.20 -10.15 -19.61
C TYR A 241 7.11 -9.02 -20.12
N VAL A 242 8.39 -9.00 -19.71
CA VAL A 242 9.34 -7.98 -20.16
C VAL A 242 9.81 -8.26 -21.58
N VAL A 243 9.94 -9.52 -21.95
CA VAL A 243 10.60 -9.96 -23.21
C VAL A 243 9.62 -10.51 -24.23
N ASN A 244 8.34 -10.59 -23.94
CA ASN A 244 7.33 -11.25 -24.77
C ASN A 244 7.35 -10.74 -26.23
N ASN A 245 7.28 -9.41 -26.44
CA ASN A 245 7.30 -8.81 -27.78
C ASN A 245 8.59 -9.15 -28.56
N ALA A 246 9.74 -9.22 -27.87
CA ALA A 246 11.01 -9.54 -28.51
C ALA A 246 11.12 -11.05 -28.82
N LEU A 247 10.48 -11.92 -28.06
CA LEU A 247 10.34 -13.35 -28.34
C LEU A 247 9.41 -13.58 -29.55
N GLU A 248 8.25 -12.92 -29.57
CA GLU A 248 7.27 -13.01 -30.64
C GLU A 248 7.81 -12.49 -31.98
N SER A 249 8.59 -11.41 -31.97
CA SER A 249 9.25 -10.87 -33.17
C SER A 249 10.47 -11.68 -33.62
N GLY A 250 10.94 -12.65 -32.82
CA GLY A 250 12.17 -13.41 -33.11
C GLY A 250 13.47 -12.63 -32.92
N GLU A 251 13.41 -11.43 -32.35
CA GLU A 251 14.60 -10.62 -32.02
C GLU A 251 15.49 -11.31 -30.97
N ILE A 252 14.85 -12.01 -30.04
CA ILE A 252 15.47 -12.94 -29.10
C ILE A 252 14.75 -14.29 -29.13
N ARG A 253 15.41 -15.34 -28.67
CA ARG A 253 14.84 -16.69 -28.56
C ARG A 253 14.90 -17.17 -27.12
N SER A 254 13.91 -17.99 -26.73
CA SER A 254 13.95 -18.78 -25.50
C SER A 254 15.01 -19.87 -25.61
N LEU A 255 15.57 -20.22 -24.47
CA LEU A 255 16.54 -21.30 -24.29
C LEU A 255 16.03 -22.25 -23.22
N LEU A 256 16.43 -23.51 -23.32
CA LEU A 256 16.07 -24.55 -22.35
C LEU A 256 14.56 -24.73 -22.22
N ASP A 257 13.82 -24.76 -23.33
CA ASP A 257 12.35 -24.87 -23.36
C ASP A 257 11.83 -26.19 -22.76
N ASP A 258 12.68 -27.22 -22.63
CA ASP A 258 12.37 -28.45 -21.91
C ASP A 258 12.50 -28.34 -20.38
N TRP A 259 12.97 -27.19 -19.91
CA TRP A 259 13.21 -26.86 -18.50
C TRP A 259 12.32 -25.69 -18.08
N SER A 260 11.54 -25.87 -17.02
CA SER A 260 10.79 -24.76 -16.43
C SER A 260 11.65 -24.02 -15.40
N LEU A 261 11.62 -22.69 -15.45
CA LEU A 261 12.22 -21.84 -14.41
C LEU A 261 11.22 -21.57 -13.29
N GLN A 262 11.69 -21.55 -12.07
CA GLN A 262 10.86 -21.19 -10.93
C GLN A 262 10.23 -19.81 -11.14
N SER A 263 8.91 -19.75 -11.17
CA SER A 263 8.14 -18.51 -11.21
C SER A 263 8.33 -17.68 -9.93
N LYS A 264 7.97 -16.42 -10.00
CA LYS A 264 7.99 -15.52 -8.83
C LYS A 264 6.57 -15.04 -8.55
N PRO A 265 6.04 -15.26 -7.34
CA PRO A 265 4.74 -14.73 -6.99
C PRO A 265 4.77 -13.20 -7.03
N VAL A 266 3.78 -12.62 -7.67
CA VAL A 266 3.49 -11.18 -7.63
C VAL A 266 2.51 -10.95 -6.51
N GLN A 267 2.84 -10.05 -5.62
CA GLN A 267 2.05 -9.77 -4.43
C GLN A 267 1.69 -8.28 -4.37
N ILE A 268 0.45 -8.02 -3.93
CA ILE A 268 0.02 -6.72 -3.45
C ILE A 268 0.06 -6.73 -1.92
N MET A 269 0.69 -5.72 -1.35
CA MET A 269 0.89 -5.60 0.09
C MET A 269 0.37 -4.27 0.58
N TYR A 270 -0.22 -4.27 1.77
CA TYR A 270 -0.78 -3.08 2.43
C TYR A 270 -0.74 -3.25 3.94
N PRO A 271 -0.71 -2.16 4.74
CA PRO A 271 -0.64 -2.23 6.20
C PRO A 271 -1.80 -3.02 6.80
N HIS A 272 -1.49 -3.87 7.79
CA HIS A 272 -2.53 -4.51 8.60
C HIS A 272 -3.14 -3.46 9.52
N ARG A 273 -4.32 -2.93 9.14
CA ARG A 273 -5.08 -1.97 9.93
C ARG A 273 -6.48 -2.52 10.15
N GLU A 274 -7.06 -2.28 11.32
CA GLU A 274 -8.46 -2.63 11.60
C GLU A 274 -9.42 -1.97 10.61
N SER A 275 -9.06 -0.77 10.12
CA SER A 275 -9.79 -0.07 9.06
C SER A 275 -8.81 0.53 8.05
N LEU A 276 -8.82 0.00 6.82
CA LEU A 276 -8.14 0.63 5.69
C LEU A 276 -8.99 1.81 5.18
N PRO A 277 -8.37 2.95 4.80
CA PRO A 277 -9.07 4.03 4.11
C PRO A 277 -9.83 3.50 2.90
N VAL A 278 -11.03 4.05 2.65
CA VAL A 278 -11.92 3.62 1.55
C VAL A 278 -11.19 3.67 0.20
N LYS A 279 -10.42 4.73 -0.05
CA LYS A 279 -9.62 4.89 -1.27
C LYS A 279 -8.59 3.78 -1.48
N THR A 280 -7.87 3.39 -0.42
CA THR A 280 -6.85 2.32 -0.47
C THR A 280 -7.51 0.97 -0.74
N ARG A 281 -8.61 0.67 -0.06
CA ARG A 281 -9.40 -0.56 -0.28
C ARG A 281 -9.93 -0.63 -1.70
N ALA A 282 -10.54 0.45 -2.20
CA ALA A 282 -11.09 0.51 -3.55
C ALA A 282 -10.02 0.25 -4.63
N PHE A 283 -8.80 0.79 -4.48
CA PHE A 283 -7.71 0.50 -5.41
C PHE A 283 -7.25 -0.96 -5.34
N ILE A 284 -7.15 -1.53 -4.13
CA ILE A 284 -6.80 -2.95 -3.96
C ILE A 284 -7.81 -3.85 -4.64
N ASP A 285 -9.10 -3.62 -4.40
CA ASP A 285 -10.19 -4.41 -4.98
C ASP A 285 -10.21 -4.27 -6.50
N PHE A 286 -10.04 -3.06 -7.02
CA PHE A 286 -9.91 -2.79 -8.46
C PHE A 286 -8.76 -3.60 -9.09
N VAL A 287 -7.57 -3.60 -8.49
CA VAL A 287 -6.42 -4.36 -9.01
C VAL A 287 -6.70 -5.87 -8.99
N ILE A 288 -7.31 -6.38 -7.91
CA ILE A 288 -7.66 -7.81 -7.80
C ILE A 288 -8.65 -8.22 -8.90
N ASP A 289 -9.64 -7.39 -9.18
CA ASP A 289 -10.64 -7.66 -10.23
C ASP A 289 -10.00 -7.61 -11.62
N LYS A 290 -9.12 -6.63 -11.90
CA LYS A 290 -8.34 -6.57 -13.16
C LYS A 290 -7.47 -7.81 -13.38
N VAL A 291 -6.82 -8.31 -12.36
CA VAL A 291 -6.01 -9.53 -12.45
C VAL A 291 -6.89 -10.75 -12.76
N ARG A 292 -8.07 -10.87 -12.12
CA ARG A 292 -9.02 -11.96 -12.39
C ARG A 292 -9.56 -11.92 -13.82
N GLU A 293 -9.92 -10.73 -14.32
CA GLU A 293 -10.42 -10.53 -15.68
C GLU A 293 -9.37 -10.89 -16.73
N SER A 294 -8.09 -10.62 -16.45
CA SER A 294 -6.98 -10.88 -17.37
C SER A 294 -6.59 -12.36 -17.47
N GLY A 295 -7.13 -13.24 -16.60
CA GLY A 295 -6.89 -14.69 -16.66
C GLY A 295 -5.45 -15.12 -16.27
N TYR A 296 -4.75 -14.31 -15.45
CA TYR A 296 -3.42 -14.64 -14.94
C TYR A 296 -3.43 -15.77 -13.91
#